data_6fb1b7de1024741def50e1b2a9c28b66
#
_entry.id   6fb1b7de1024741def50e1b2a9c28b66
#
_cell.length_a   1.000
_cell.length_b   1.000
_cell.length_c   1.000
_cell.angle_alpha   90.00
_cell.angle_beta   90.00
_cell.angle_gamma   90.00
#
_symmetry.space_group_name_H-M   'P 1'
#
loop_
_entity.id
_entity.type
_entity.pdbx_description
1 polymer ?
#
loop_
_entity_poly.entity_id
_entity_poly.type
_entity_poly.pdbx_seq_one_letter_code
_entity_poly.pdbx_strand_id
1 'polypeptide(L)'
;MAEKSKFIEELNSRYQPKGEYIVLGKGMLDGEVITEVDVTVPLKTVNRHGLIAGATGTGKTKTLQVFVEQLSHKGIPTLVMDIKGDLSGIAVEGEQNDKINERYAKTKLPYQPQSFPVELMTISAEKGLKLRATVTEFGPVLLSKILGLNETQSSIMSIVFKYADDKALPLIDLDDLKKVLQYVTDNAVGKKELADNYGSISPASLGAILRSIVAMEQQGATNFFGEPSFDVEDLLQTRGGKGVVNVLRVADIQNQPQLFSTFMLSLFAEIYMTFPEEGDSGKPKLVLFIDEAHLIFNEASKALLSQIETMVKLIRSKGVGIYFITQIPGDVPENVLSQLGLKIQHALRGFTAKDRKEIDKAVENYPITEYYDAANLIQNLGIGEAFVTALDEKGIPTPLVHTYLISPESRMDVLTSEEIDDLVNSSDLVKKYKNEVDKESAYEILAKRMEQAAEVEKEVAQEKSTARQPKEEPGMFEQVMKSRAGRTFTTTLAREGAKFVLGMF
;
A
#
# COMPACT_ATOMS: atom_id res chain seq x y z
N MET A 1 -48.36 -14.10 4.29
CA MET A 1 -48.61 -13.04 3.29
C MET A 1 -48.35 -11.64 3.90
N ALA A 2 -48.91 -11.30 5.05
CA ALA A 2 -48.72 -9.97 5.67
C ALA A 2 -47.23 -9.70 6.00
N GLU A 3 -46.51 -10.66 6.56
CA GLU A 3 -45.10 -10.54 6.91
C GLU A 3 -44.22 -10.33 5.66
N LYS A 4 -44.41 -11.11 4.59
CA LYS A 4 -43.69 -10.93 3.32
C LYS A 4 -43.98 -9.55 2.69
N SER A 5 -45.21 -9.05 2.76
CA SER A 5 -45.52 -7.70 2.25
C SER A 5 -44.81 -6.60 3.07
N LYS A 6 -44.80 -6.74 4.40
CA LYS A 6 -44.07 -5.83 5.30
C LYS A 6 -42.56 -5.82 5.02
N PHE A 7 -41.99 -7.01 4.87
CA PHE A 7 -40.57 -7.20 4.50
C PHE A 7 -40.22 -6.48 3.19
N ILE A 8 -41.01 -6.70 2.13
CA ILE A 8 -40.80 -6.06 0.82
C ILE A 8 -40.90 -4.53 0.93
N GLU A 9 -41.91 -4.02 1.61
CA GLU A 9 -42.12 -2.57 1.76
C GLU A 9 -40.97 -1.92 2.54
N GLU A 10 -40.58 -2.50 3.68
CA GLU A 10 -39.50 -1.97 4.52
C GLU A 10 -38.19 -1.95 3.77
N LEU A 11 -37.78 -3.09 3.16
CA LEU A 11 -36.49 -3.16 2.48
C LEU A 11 -36.44 -2.27 1.23
N ASN A 12 -37.48 -2.26 0.42
CA ASN A 12 -37.52 -1.39 -0.74
C ASN A 12 -37.48 0.09 -0.37
N SER A 13 -38.05 0.49 0.78
CA SER A 13 -37.94 1.87 1.26
C SER A 13 -36.49 2.31 1.57
N ARG A 14 -35.58 1.38 1.82
CA ARG A 14 -34.20 1.63 2.27
C ARG A 14 -33.13 1.19 1.27
N TYR A 15 -33.42 0.20 0.41
CA TYR A 15 -32.49 -0.35 -0.58
C TYR A 15 -32.76 0.12 -2.02
N GLN A 16 -33.71 1.04 -2.25
CA GLN A 16 -33.94 1.64 -3.55
C GLN A 16 -33.47 3.10 -3.58
N PRO A 17 -32.15 3.34 -3.80
CA PRO A 17 -31.62 4.69 -3.91
C PRO A 17 -32.15 5.41 -5.16
N LYS A 18 -32.19 6.75 -5.10
CA LYS A 18 -32.58 7.58 -6.26
C LYS A 18 -31.39 7.82 -7.20
N GLY A 19 -30.17 7.80 -6.67
CA GLY A 19 -28.95 8.00 -7.43
C GLY A 19 -28.39 6.70 -8.04
N GLU A 20 -27.15 6.74 -8.52
CA GLU A 20 -26.48 5.55 -9.03
C GLU A 20 -26.14 4.57 -7.91
N TYR A 21 -26.25 3.29 -8.21
CA TYR A 21 -25.99 2.20 -7.27
C TYR A 21 -25.42 0.96 -7.97
N ILE A 22 -24.92 0.05 -7.18
CA ILE A 22 -24.57 -1.33 -7.56
C ILE A 22 -25.56 -2.31 -6.92
N VAL A 23 -25.75 -3.48 -7.54
CA VAL A 23 -26.65 -4.54 -7.06
C VAL A 23 -25.84 -5.73 -6.59
N LEU A 24 -26.01 -6.13 -5.34
CA LEU A 24 -25.30 -7.29 -4.77
C LEU A 24 -26.09 -8.59 -4.94
N GLY A 25 -27.40 -8.50 -5.00
CA GLY A 25 -28.27 -9.66 -5.09
C GLY A 25 -29.74 -9.36 -4.76
N LYS A 26 -30.43 -10.37 -4.31
CA LYS A 26 -31.85 -10.32 -3.90
C LYS A 26 -32.01 -10.66 -2.43
N GLY A 27 -32.95 -9.99 -1.75
CA GLY A 27 -33.32 -10.35 -0.38
C GLY A 27 -33.91 -11.76 -0.29
N MET A 28 -33.70 -12.40 0.86
CA MET A 28 -34.27 -13.71 1.17
C MET A 28 -35.13 -13.63 2.42
N LEU A 29 -36.21 -14.37 2.47
CA LEU A 29 -37.07 -14.55 3.65
C LEU A 29 -37.48 -16.02 3.72
N ASP A 30 -37.38 -16.64 4.89
CA ASP A 30 -37.71 -18.05 5.14
C ASP A 30 -37.05 -19.03 4.13
N GLY A 31 -35.81 -18.74 3.69
CA GLY A 31 -35.08 -19.54 2.72
C GLY A 31 -35.48 -19.32 1.25
N GLU A 32 -36.46 -18.46 0.97
CA GLU A 32 -36.90 -18.13 -0.38
C GLU A 32 -36.29 -16.81 -0.88
N VAL A 33 -35.91 -16.76 -2.15
CA VAL A 33 -35.45 -15.54 -2.82
C VAL A 33 -36.66 -14.65 -3.14
N ILE A 34 -36.64 -13.42 -2.61
CA ILE A 34 -37.68 -12.43 -2.83
C ILE A 34 -37.27 -11.54 -4.00
N THR A 35 -37.79 -11.84 -5.18
CA THR A 35 -37.36 -11.20 -6.43
C THR A 35 -37.69 -9.71 -6.51
N GLU A 36 -38.62 -9.23 -5.69
CA GLU A 36 -39.04 -7.84 -5.57
C GLU A 36 -38.08 -6.97 -4.73
N VAL A 37 -37.14 -7.59 -4.03
CA VAL A 37 -36.19 -6.89 -3.13
C VAL A 37 -34.80 -6.96 -3.71
N ASP A 38 -34.33 -5.86 -4.33
CA ASP A 38 -32.95 -5.67 -4.72
C ASP A 38 -32.12 -5.22 -3.52
N VAL A 39 -30.99 -5.89 -3.28
CA VAL A 39 -30.02 -5.46 -2.27
C VAL A 39 -28.96 -4.61 -2.96
N THR A 40 -29.02 -3.31 -2.75
CA THR A 40 -28.21 -2.32 -3.47
C THR A 40 -27.31 -1.53 -2.55
N VAL A 41 -26.23 -0.98 -3.11
CA VAL A 41 -25.32 -0.05 -2.42
C VAL A 41 -25.25 1.24 -3.24
N PRO A 42 -25.67 2.39 -2.68
CA PRO A 42 -25.57 3.68 -3.37
C PRO A 42 -24.10 4.04 -3.61
N LEU A 43 -23.73 4.47 -4.83
CA LEU A 43 -22.36 4.89 -5.13
C LEU A 43 -21.90 6.05 -4.24
N LYS A 44 -22.79 6.94 -3.87
CA LYS A 44 -22.53 8.07 -2.97
C LYS A 44 -21.97 7.64 -1.60
N THR A 45 -22.25 6.42 -1.16
CA THR A 45 -21.81 5.92 0.17
C THR A 45 -20.69 4.89 0.10
N VAL A 46 -20.21 4.53 -1.09
CA VAL A 46 -19.11 3.56 -1.27
C VAL A 46 -17.79 4.08 -0.68
N ASN A 47 -17.55 5.40 -0.64
CA ASN A 47 -16.39 5.98 0.01
C ASN A 47 -16.46 5.95 1.55
N ARG A 48 -17.53 5.39 2.14
CA ARG A 48 -17.68 5.23 3.61
C ARG A 48 -17.21 3.87 4.11
N HIS A 49 -16.31 3.27 3.36
CA HIS A 49 -15.60 2.04 3.68
C HIS A 49 -16.52 0.83 3.88
N GLY A 50 -15.95 -0.37 3.95
CA GLY A 50 -16.73 -1.58 4.15
C GLY A 50 -15.94 -2.79 4.62
N LEU A 51 -16.69 -3.83 4.98
CA LEU A 51 -16.21 -5.13 5.40
C LEU A 51 -16.87 -6.22 4.58
N ILE A 52 -16.08 -7.19 4.12
CA ILE A 52 -16.56 -8.47 3.60
C ILE A 52 -15.95 -9.57 4.48
N ALA A 53 -16.74 -10.17 5.35
CA ALA A 53 -16.25 -11.18 6.29
C ALA A 53 -16.92 -12.52 6.09
N GLY A 54 -16.25 -13.61 6.51
CA GLY A 54 -16.81 -14.97 6.50
C GLY A 54 -15.75 -16.06 6.42
N ALA A 55 -16.11 -17.28 6.75
CA ALA A 55 -15.23 -18.43 6.72
C ALA A 55 -14.71 -18.74 5.30
N THR A 56 -13.61 -19.47 5.21
CA THR A 56 -13.05 -19.92 3.92
C THR A 56 -14.08 -20.75 3.13
N GLY A 57 -14.17 -20.52 1.83
CA GLY A 57 -15.07 -21.24 0.93
C GLY A 57 -16.52 -20.78 0.95
N THR A 58 -16.88 -19.70 1.66
CA THR A 58 -18.26 -19.18 1.73
C THR A 58 -18.63 -18.23 0.59
N GLY A 59 -17.65 -17.80 -0.22
CA GLY A 59 -17.88 -16.96 -1.40
C GLY A 59 -17.35 -15.53 -1.30
N LYS A 60 -16.55 -15.19 -0.27
CA LYS A 60 -15.98 -13.82 -0.10
C LYS A 60 -15.29 -13.29 -1.35
N THR A 61 -14.34 -14.05 -1.92
CA THR A 61 -13.60 -13.64 -3.13
C THR A 61 -14.53 -13.38 -4.30
N LYS A 62 -15.60 -14.18 -4.46
CA LYS A 62 -16.59 -13.96 -5.54
C LYS A 62 -17.47 -12.75 -5.29
N THR A 63 -17.80 -12.45 -4.04
CA THR A 63 -18.49 -11.21 -3.67
C THR A 63 -17.58 -9.97 -3.91
N LEU A 64 -16.31 -10.06 -3.56
CA LEU A 64 -15.32 -9.04 -3.90
C LEU A 64 -15.25 -8.83 -5.42
N GLN A 65 -15.17 -9.91 -6.21
CA GLN A 65 -15.13 -9.86 -7.67
C GLN A 65 -16.37 -9.16 -8.24
N VAL A 66 -17.57 -9.53 -7.81
CA VAL A 66 -18.84 -8.87 -8.19
C VAL A 66 -18.80 -7.38 -7.88
N PHE A 67 -18.33 -7.00 -6.69
CA PHE A 67 -18.28 -5.61 -6.27
C PHE A 67 -17.35 -4.80 -7.17
N VAL A 68 -16.16 -5.31 -7.44
CA VAL A 68 -15.15 -4.70 -8.32
C VAL A 68 -15.69 -4.54 -9.75
N GLU A 69 -16.33 -5.57 -10.30
CA GLU A 69 -16.95 -5.55 -11.64
C GLU A 69 -18.02 -4.47 -11.76
N GLN A 70 -18.90 -4.39 -10.77
CA GLN A 70 -19.96 -3.39 -10.74
C GLN A 70 -19.42 -1.97 -10.64
N LEU A 71 -18.37 -1.74 -9.84
CA LEU A 71 -17.68 -0.45 -9.78
C LEU A 71 -17.00 -0.10 -11.12
N SER A 72 -16.34 -1.07 -11.74
CA SER A 72 -15.74 -0.90 -13.06
C SER A 72 -16.78 -0.48 -14.09
N HIS A 73 -17.96 -1.10 -14.13
CA HIS A 73 -19.08 -0.68 -14.99
C HIS A 73 -19.52 0.77 -14.79
N LYS A 74 -19.40 1.27 -13.57
CA LYS A 74 -19.73 2.67 -13.24
C LYS A 74 -18.60 3.65 -13.52
N GLY A 75 -17.52 3.18 -14.17
CA GLY A 75 -16.34 3.99 -14.48
C GLY A 75 -15.52 4.33 -13.24
N ILE A 76 -15.62 3.53 -12.16
CA ILE A 76 -14.89 3.73 -10.92
C ILE A 76 -13.71 2.77 -10.90
N PRO A 77 -12.45 3.27 -10.92
CA PRO A 77 -11.28 2.44 -10.80
C PRO A 77 -11.16 1.85 -9.40
N THR A 78 -10.53 0.68 -9.33
CA THR A 78 -10.30 -0.03 -8.08
C THR A 78 -8.85 -0.48 -7.96
N LEU A 79 -8.34 -0.56 -6.73
CA LEU A 79 -7.11 -1.28 -6.42
C LEU A 79 -7.43 -2.45 -5.51
N VAL A 80 -7.15 -3.64 -5.97
CA VAL A 80 -7.41 -4.89 -5.25
C VAL A 80 -6.11 -5.55 -4.85
N MET A 81 -5.90 -5.76 -3.57
CA MET A 81 -4.72 -6.45 -3.06
C MET A 81 -4.99 -7.94 -3.02
N ASP A 82 -4.44 -8.63 -3.99
CA ASP A 82 -4.64 -10.05 -4.20
C ASP A 82 -3.51 -10.86 -3.55
N ILE A 83 -3.73 -11.22 -2.30
CA ILE A 83 -2.77 -12.02 -1.51
C ILE A 83 -2.82 -13.50 -1.89
N LYS A 84 -3.98 -13.98 -2.35
CA LYS A 84 -4.17 -15.39 -2.75
C LYS A 84 -3.81 -15.67 -4.19
N GLY A 85 -3.77 -14.62 -5.04
CA GLY A 85 -3.54 -14.75 -6.46
C GLY A 85 -4.76 -15.27 -7.24
N ASP A 86 -5.98 -15.14 -6.68
CA ASP A 86 -7.20 -15.75 -7.23
C ASP A 86 -8.16 -14.77 -7.95
N LEU A 87 -7.72 -13.51 -8.17
CA LEU A 87 -8.53 -12.45 -8.78
C LEU A 87 -8.12 -12.07 -10.22
N SER A 88 -7.05 -12.63 -10.73
CA SER A 88 -6.54 -12.26 -12.07
C SER A 88 -7.54 -12.56 -13.20
N GLY A 89 -8.44 -13.52 -13.02
CA GLY A 89 -9.48 -13.90 -13.99
C GLY A 89 -10.47 -12.80 -14.37
N ILE A 90 -10.53 -11.69 -13.62
CA ILE A 90 -11.36 -10.51 -13.95
C ILE A 90 -11.05 -9.96 -15.36
N ALA A 91 -9.83 -10.17 -15.85
CA ALA A 91 -9.41 -9.76 -17.20
C ALA A 91 -10.05 -10.54 -18.35
N VAL A 92 -10.70 -11.67 -18.07
CA VAL A 92 -11.27 -12.57 -19.08
C VAL A 92 -12.75 -12.79 -18.84
N GLU A 93 -13.50 -12.95 -19.93
CA GLU A 93 -14.93 -13.21 -19.90
C GLU A 93 -15.24 -14.51 -19.11
N GLY A 94 -16.30 -14.47 -18.31
CA GLY A 94 -16.78 -15.62 -17.55
C GLY A 94 -17.47 -16.68 -18.41
N GLU A 95 -17.54 -17.88 -17.91
CA GLU A 95 -18.24 -18.98 -18.57
C GLU A 95 -19.60 -19.23 -17.92
N GLN A 96 -20.63 -19.42 -18.74
CA GLN A 96 -21.92 -19.86 -18.27
C GLN A 96 -21.87 -21.35 -17.88
N ASN A 97 -22.48 -21.67 -16.75
CA ASN A 97 -22.66 -23.04 -16.31
C ASN A 97 -24.02 -23.21 -15.61
N ASP A 98 -24.41 -24.46 -15.34
CA ASP A 98 -25.73 -24.75 -14.76
C ASP A 98 -25.97 -24.06 -13.43
N LYS A 99 -24.96 -23.92 -12.57
CA LYS A 99 -25.07 -23.25 -11.27
C LYS A 99 -25.32 -21.74 -11.42
N ILE A 100 -24.64 -21.09 -12.37
CA ILE A 100 -24.83 -19.69 -12.69
C ILE A 100 -26.25 -19.51 -13.27
N ASN A 101 -26.66 -20.35 -14.23
CA ASN A 101 -27.97 -20.28 -14.84
C ASN A 101 -29.08 -20.46 -13.79
N GLU A 102 -28.97 -21.42 -12.87
CA GLU A 102 -29.89 -21.61 -11.75
C GLU A 102 -29.96 -20.36 -10.85
N ARG A 103 -28.81 -19.76 -10.54
CA ARG A 103 -28.71 -18.57 -9.68
C ARG A 103 -29.47 -17.38 -10.31
N TYR A 104 -29.23 -17.11 -11.58
CA TYR A 104 -29.88 -16.02 -12.28
C TYR A 104 -31.35 -16.30 -12.58
N ALA A 105 -31.76 -17.56 -12.76
CA ALA A 105 -33.16 -17.95 -12.82
C ALA A 105 -33.91 -17.65 -11.50
N LYS A 106 -33.25 -17.85 -10.35
CA LYS A 106 -33.83 -17.52 -9.03
C LYS A 106 -33.92 -16.02 -8.77
N THR A 107 -32.87 -15.28 -9.13
CA THR A 107 -32.83 -13.83 -8.88
C THR A 107 -33.63 -13.02 -9.89
N LYS A 108 -33.89 -13.56 -11.08
CA LYS A 108 -34.46 -12.87 -12.26
C LYS A 108 -33.66 -11.64 -12.69
N LEU A 109 -32.40 -11.54 -12.31
CA LEU A 109 -31.49 -10.51 -12.80
C LEU A 109 -30.86 -10.96 -14.13
N PRO A 110 -30.46 -10.03 -15.00
CA PRO A 110 -29.74 -10.39 -16.22
C PRO A 110 -28.33 -10.89 -15.88
N TYR A 111 -27.82 -11.86 -16.64
CA TYR A 111 -26.44 -12.28 -16.61
C TYR A 111 -25.81 -12.09 -17.99
N GLN A 112 -24.72 -11.41 -18.05
CA GLN A 112 -23.97 -11.20 -19.27
C GLN A 112 -22.47 -11.39 -19.00
N PRO A 113 -21.90 -12.55 -19.38
CA PRO A 113 -20.46 -12.76 -19.27
C PRO A 113 -19.68 -11.65 -19.98
N GLN A 114 -18.62 -11.14 -19.36
CA GLN A 114 -17.74 -10.15 -19.94
C GLN A 114 -16.40 -10.06 -19.23
N SER A 115 -15.45 -9.40 -19.88
CA SER A 115 -14.15 -9.06 -19.32
C SER A 115 -14.12 -7.61 -18.84
N PHE A 116 -13.17 -7.31 -17.97
CA PHE A 116 -12.94 -5.97 -17.44
C PHE A 116 -11.50 -5.53 -17.71
N PRO A 117 -11.24 -4.22 -17.84
CA PRO A 117 -9.89 -3.72 -18.00
C PRO A 117 -9.09 -3.94 -16.70
N VAL A 118 -8.03 -4.71 -16.79
CA VAL A 118 -7.16 -5.06 -15.64
C VAL A 118 -5.75 -4.54 -15.87
N GLU A 119 -5.12 -4.02 -14.81
CA GLU A 119 -3.68 -3.81 -14.70
C GLU A 119 -3.14 -4.73 -13.60
N LEU A 120 -2.15 -5.56 -13.94
CA LEU A 120 -1.45 -6.38 -12.96
C LEU A 120 -0.27 -5.60 -12.39
N MET A 121 -0.24 -5.42 -11.06
CA MET A 121 0.77 -4.66 -10.34
C MET A 121 1.48 -5.55 -9.32
N THR A 122 2.69 -5.15 -8.92
CA THR A 122 3.48 -5.87 -7.91
C THR A 122 4.44 -4.95 -7.17
N ILE A 123 4.76 -5.30 -5.92
CA ILE A 123 5.83 -4.72 -5.11
C ILE A 123 6.96 -5.74 -4.85
N SER A 124 6.91 -6.88 -5.51
CA SER A 124 7.78 -8.03 -5.29
C SER A 124 8.42 -8.51 -6.59
N ALA A 125 8.87 -9.76 -6.62
CA ALA A 125 9.44 -10.39 -7.80
C ALA A 125 8.39 -10.88 -8.81
N GLU A 126 7.09 -10.85 -8.47
CA GLU A 126 6.01 -11.28 -9.37
C GLU A 126 5.94 -10.44 -10.66
N LYS A 127 5.34 -11.03 -11.70
CA LYS A 127 5.14 -10.33 -12.99
C LYS A 127 4.05 -9.28 -12.85
N GLY A 128 4.31 -8.07 -13.34
CA GLY A 128 3.38 -6.94 -13.31
C GLY A 128 4.08 -5.61 -13.37
N LEU A 129 3.31 -4.54 -13.35
CA LEU A 129 3.78 -3.19 -13.14
C LEU A 129 4.42 -3.07 -11.74
N LYS A 130 5.68 -2.71 -11.68
CA LYS A 130 6.39 -2.53 -10.42
C LYS A 130 6.00 -1.20 -9.76
N LEU A 131 5.41 -1.29 -8.59
CA LEU A 131 5.11 -0.13 -7.75
C LEU A 131 6.33 0.15 -6.89
N ARG A 132 7.06 1.22 -7.21
CA ARG A 132 8.25 1.67 -6.47
C ARG A 132 8.01 3.02 -5.82
N ALA A 133 8.78 3.29 -4.77
CA ALA A 133 8.89 4.61 -4.15
C ALA A 133 10.34 4.86 -3.75
N THR A 134 10.78 6.11 -3.76
CA THR A 134 12.13 6.44 -3.25
C THR A 134 12.13 6.57 -1.74
N VAL A 135 13.27 6.36 -1.12
CA VAL A 135 13.47 6.61 0.32
C VAL A 135 13.18 8.08 0.66
N THR A 136 13.52 9.01 -0.24
CA THR A 136 13.23 10.43 -0.08
C THR A 136 11.73 10.71 0.05
N GLU A 137 10.89 10.09 -0.80
CA GLU A 137 9.43 10.24 -0.76
C GLU A 137 8.81 9.70 0.52
N PHE A 138 9.36 8.60 1.03
CA PHE A 138 8.95 8.06 2.33
C PHE A 138 9.16 9.04 3.48
N GLY A 139 10.27 9.73 3.44
CA GLY A 139 10.69 10.66 4.47
C GLY A 139 11.09 9.99 5.80
N PRO A 140 11.75 10.77 6.68
CA PRO A 140 12.33 10.22 7.90
C PRO A 140 11.29 9.74 8.92
N VAL A 141 10.13 10.39 8.98
CA VAL A 141 9.09 10.09 10.00
C VAL A 141 8.44 8.74 9.72
N LEU A 142 8.00 8.51 8.48
CA LEU A 142 7.34 7.27 8.10
C LEU A 142 8.33 6.11 8.14
N LEU A 143 9.52 6.31 7.58
CA LEU A 143 10.57 5.27 7.58
C LEU A 143 10.99 4.89 9.00
N SER A 144 11.12 5.85 9.92
CA SER A 144 11.44 5.56 11.33
C SER A 144 10.38 4.70 12.00
N LYS A 145 9.11 4.95 11.74
CA LYS A 145 7.99 4.15 12.29
C LYS A 145 8.02 2.72 11.78
N ILE A 146 8.27 2.55 10.50
CA ILE A 146 8.35 1.25 9.82
C ILE A 146 9.52 0.42 10.35
N LEU A 147 10.69 1.06 10.50
CA LEU A 147 11.88 0.42 11.06
C LEU A 147 11.78 0.17 12.57
N GLY A 148 10.70 0.59 13.23
CA GLY A 148 10.51 0.42 14.67
C GLY A 148 11.51 1.20 15.51
N LEU A 149 11.99 2.35 15.03
CA LEU A 149 12.98 3.17 15.70
C LEU A 149 12.42 3.89 16.92
N ASN A 150 13.22 3.99 17.97
CA ASN A 150 12.89 4.81 19.13
C ASN A 150 13.07 6.33 18.84
N GLU A 151 12.67 7.21 19.76
CA GLU A 151 12.74 8.66 19.58
C GLU A 151 14.13 9.17 19.21
N THR A 152 15.18 8.67 19.88
CA THR A 152 16.57 9.05 19.58
C THR A 152 16.97 8.64 18.16
N GLN A 153 16.66 7.41 17.75
CA GLN A 153 16.96 6.89 16.42
C GLN A 153 16.14 7.62 15.34
N SER A 154 14.88 7.95 15.61
CA SER A 154 14.04 8.74 14.73
C SER A 154 14.56 10.17 14.53
N SER A 155 15.08 10.78 15.60
CA SER A 155 15.76 12.08 15.51
C SER A 155 17.02 12.01 14.64
N ILE A 156 17.80 10.94 14.76
CA ILE A 156 18.97 10.68 13.90
C ILE A 156 18.54 10.55 12.44
N MET A 157 17.50 9.79 12.15
CA MET A 157 16.97 9.67 10.78
C MET A 157 16.59 11.04 10.21
N SER A 158 15.90 11.88 11.00
CA SER A 158 15.54 13.24 10.57
C SER A 158 16.78 14.10 10.25
N ILE A 159 17.84 13.98 11.03
CA ILE A 159 19.11 14.66 10.81
C ILE A 159 19.78 14.15 9.52
N VAL A 160 19.79 12.84 9.30
CA VAL A 160 20.42 12.21 8.11
C VAL A 160 19.69 12.64 6.83
N PHE A 161 18.35 12.64 6.83
CA PHE A 161 17.58 13.14 5.69
C PHE A 161 17.82 14.63 5.42
N LYS A 162 17.87 15.45 6.49
CA LYS A 162 18.21 16.89 6.35
C LYS A 162 19.61 17.08 5.81
N TYR A 163 20.59 16.31 6.27
CA TYR A 163 21.95 16.33 5.75
C TYR A 163 21.98 15.95 4.25
N ALA A 164 21.27 14.87 3.88
CA ALA A 164 21.22 14.43 2.50
C ALA A 164 20.58 15.49 1.58
N ASP A 165 19.51 16.14 2.04
CA ASP A 165 18.85 17.23 1.32
C ASP A 165 19.78 18.43 1.15
N ASP A 166 20.40 18.93 2.24
CA ASP A 166 21.33 20.08 2.20
C ASP A 166 22.58 19.81 1.35
N LYS A 167 22.96 18.56 1.16
CA LYS A 167 24.11 18.13 0.37
C LYS A 167 23.77 17.64 -1.04
N ALA A 168 22.51 17.79 -1.44
CA ALA A 168 21.97 17.28 -2.71
C ALA A 168 22.36 15.82 -2.97
N LEU A 169 22.12 14.95 -1.96
CA LEU A 169 22.34 13.51 -2.01
C LEU A 169 20.98 12.79 -2.14
N PRO A 170 20.54 12.42 -3.35
CA PRO A 170 19.27 11.75 -3.53
C PRO A 170 19.26 10.40 -2.81
N LEU A 171 18.27 10.17 -1.93
CA LEU A 171 18.03 8.89 -1.29
C LEU A 171 16.99 8.13 -2.12
N ILE A 172 17.44 7.38 -3.11
CA ILE A 172 16.60 6.63 -4.04
C ILE A 172 16.20 5.30 -3.38
N ASP A 173 17.17 4.58 -2.85
CA ASP A 173 16.97 3.27 -2.25
C ASP A 173 17.60 3.13 -0.84
N LEU A 174 17.57 1.92 -0.30
CA LEU A 174 18.12 1.64 1.04
C LEU A 174 19.64 1.64 1.05
N ASP A 175 20.30 1.35 -0.08
CA ASP A 175 21.76 1.40 -0.18
C ASP A 175 22.27 2.84 -0.09
N ASP A 176 21.56 3.79 -0.68
CA ASP A 176 21.83 5.21 -0.54
C ASP A 176 21.77 5.66 0.91
N LEU A 177 20.68 5.28 1.60
CA LEU A 177 20.52 5.62 3.01
C LEU A 177 21.61 5.02 3.88
N LYS A 178 21.96 3.73 3.65
CA LYS A 178 23.07 3.07 4.36
C LYS A 178 24.40 3.78 4.10
N LYS A 179 24.64 4.18 2.84
CA LYS A 179 25.86 4.86 2.45
C LYS A 179 25.99 6.24 3.12
N VAL A 180 24.92 7.01 3.15
CA VAL A 180 24.91 8.31 3.86
C VAL A 180 25.15 8.09 5.36
N LEU A 181 24.44 7.15 6.00
CA LEU A 181 24.63 6.81 7.43
C LEU A 181 26.09 6.46 7.73
N GLN A 182 26.71 5.62 6.92
CA GLN A 182 28.12 5.23 7.08
C GLN A 182 29.07 6.42 6.84
N TYR A 183 28.79 7.23 5.81
CA TYR A 183 29.63 8.40 5.50
C TYR A 183 29.67 9.40 6.65
N VAL A 184 28.51 9.72 7.24
CA VAL A 184 28.46 10.74 8.32
C VAL A 184 29.00 10.21 9.67
N THR A 185 29.31 8.93 9.78
CA THR A 185 29.80 8.32 11.03
C THR A 185 31.23 7.78 10.94
N ASP A 186 31.61 7.21 9.81
CA ASP A 186 32.90 6.51 9.66
C ASP A 186 33.90 7.36 8.88
N ASN A 187 33.44 8.21 7.94
CA ASN A 187 34.31 9.10 7.19
C ASN A 187 34.65 10.34 8.01
N ALA A 188 35.93 10.71 8.07
CA ALA A 188 36.39 11.84 8.88
C ALA A 188 35.77 13.19 8.48
N VAL A 189 35.55 13.41 7.17
CA VAL A 189 34.92 14.63 6.62
C VAL A 189 33.43 14.65 6.94
N GLY A 190 32.71 13.59 6.60
CA GLY A 190 31.26 13.49 6.84
C GLY A 190 30.93 13.59 8.32
N LYS A 191 31.69 12.91 9.19
CA LYS A 191 31.52 13.00 10.63
C LYS A 191 31.72 14.42 11.17
N LYS A 192 32.72 15.14 10.66
CA LYS A 192 32.97 16.52 11.05
C LYS A 192 31.87 17.46 10.57
N GLU A 193 31.49 17.35 9.31
CA GLU A 193 30.39 18.15 8.75
C GLU A 193 29.09 17.98 9.53
N LEU A 194 28.76 16.71 9.87
CA LEU A 194 27.55 16.42 10.64
C LEU A 194 27.64 17.02 12.05
N ALA A 195 28.79 16.82 12.74
CA ALA A 195 28.97 17.30 14.12
C ALA A 195 28.92 18.84 14.19
N ASP A 196 29.51 19.54 13.22
CA ASP A 196 29.57 21.00 13.19
C ASP A 196 28.20 21.65 12.93
N ASN A 197 27.30 20.99 12.18
CA ASN A 197 26.03 21.59 11.74
C ASN A 197 24.79 20.98 12.40
N TYR A 198 24.81 19.69 12.78
CA TYR A 198 23.61 18.93 13.21
C TYR A 198 23.80 18.16 14.51
N GLY A 199 25.02 18.12 15.04
CA GLY A 199 25.36 17.34 16.22
C GLY A 199 25.89 15.94 15.90
N SER A 200 26.47 15.26 16.93
CA SER A 200 27.10 13.95 16.74
C SER A 200 26.11 12.80 16.90
N ILE A 201 26.31 11.74 16.12
CA ILE A 201 25.53 10.48 16.21
C ILE A 201 26.31 9.44 17.01
N SER A 202 25.61 8.74 17.92
CA SER A 202 26.24 7.66 18.67
C SER A 202 26.40 6.41 17.80
N PRO A 203 27.55 5.69 17.84
CA PRO A 203 27.75 4.44 17.08
C PRO A 203 26.71 3.35 17.42
N ALA A 204 26.25 3.33 18.67
CA ALA A 204 25.25 2.35 19.12
C ALA A 204 23.89 2.57 18.44
N SER A 205 23.44 3.83 18.33
CA SER A 205 22.19 4.18 17.64
C SER A 205 22.29 3.93 16.14
N LEU A 206 23.42 4.27 15.52
CA LEU A 206 23.66 3.95 14.12
C LEU A 206 23.60 2.45 13.86
N GLY A 207 24.30 1.64 14.65
CA GLY A 207 24.27 0.18 14.50
C GLY A 207 22.88 -0.42 14.67
N ALA A 208 22.02 0.19 15.49
CA ALA A 208 20.62 -0.22 15.62
C ALA A 208 19.81 0.11 14.35
N ILE A 209 19.96 1.32 13.81
CA ILE A 209 19.29 1.74 12.56
C ILE A 209 19.71 0.84 11.39
N LEU A 210 21.01 0.62 11.21
CA LEU A 210 21.53 -0.24 10.13
C LEU A 210 20.99 -1.68 10.24
N ARG A 211 20.92 -2.26 11.44
CA ARG A 211 20.32 -3.60 11.62
C ARG A 211 18.83 -3.63 11.24
N SER A 212 18.07 -2.60 11.58
CA SER A 212 16.65 -2.49 11.18
C SER A 212 16.50 -2.38 9.66
N ILE A 213 17.38 -1.64 8.98
CA ILE A 213 17.39 -1.54 7.51
C ILE A 213 17.70 -2.91 6.90
N VAL A 214 18.76 -3.58 7.36
CA VAL A 214 19.13 -4.92 6.85
C VAL A 214 18.01 -5.94 7.08
N ALA A 215 17.35 -5.91 8.23
CA ALA A 215 16.20 -6.77 8.50
C ALA A 215 15.05 -6.53 7.51
N MET A 216 14.81 -5.28 7.13
CA MET A 216 13.79 -4.89 6.15
C MET A 216 14.18 -5.32 4.72
N GLU A 217 15.46 -5.23 4.34
CA GLU A 217 15.98 -5.74 3.07
C GLU A 217 15.78 -7.26 2.94
N GLN A 218 16.04 -8.00 4.02
CA GLN A 218 15.80 -9.46 4.06
C GLN A 218 14.32 -9.83 3.88
N GLN A 219 13.41 -8.90 4.11
CA GLN A 219 11.98 -9.03 3.82
C GLN A 219 11.59 -8.54 2.41
N GLY A 220 12.55 -8.35 1.51
CA GLY A 220 12.30 -8.02 0.11
C GLY A 220 12.06 -6.52 -0.18
N ALA A 221 12.32 -5.64 0.78
CA ALA A 221 12.12 -4.20 0.60
C ALA A 221 12.96 -3.59 -0.54
N THR A 222 14.05 -4.22 -0.94
CA THR A 222 14.87 -3.83 -2.10
C THR A 222 14.10 -3.84 -3.42
N ASN A 223 13.01 -4.63 -3.54
CA ASN A 223 12.16 -4.62 -4.74
C ASN A 223 11.21 -3.42 -4.79
N PHE A 224 10.96 -2.81 -3.64
CA PHE A 224 10.01 -1.71 -3.50
C PHE A 224 10.69 -0.34 -3.59
N PHE A 225 11.89 -0.17 -2.99
CA PHE A 225 12.59 1.10 -3.07
C PHE A 225 13.35 1.24 -4.39
N GLY A 226 13.17 2.38 -5.07
CA GLY A 226 13.85 2.68 -6.33
C GLY A 226 13.07 3.63 -7.23
N GLU A 227 13.66 3.96 -8.38
CA GLU A 227 13.06 4.74 -9.46
C GLU A 227 12.69 3.87 -10.68
N PRO A 228 11.73 4.30 -11.51
CA PRO A 228 10.87 5.47 -11.30
C PRO A 228 9.80 5.19 -10.23
N SER A 229 9.51 6.21 -9.42
CA SER A 229 8.42 6.15 -8.44
C SER A 229 7.07 6.04 -9.13
N PHE A 230 6.17 5.26 -8.52
CA PHE A 230 4.82 5.11 -9.05
C PHE A 230 3.95 6.31 -8.69
N ASP A 231 3.29 6.86 -9.69
CA ASP A 231 2.32 7.93 -9.53
C ASP A 231 0.93 7.36 -9.18
N VAL A 232 0.40 7.70 -8.01
CA VAL A 232 -0.91 7.22 -7.56
C VAL A 232 -2.08 7.70 -8.44
N GLU A 233 -1.90 8.74 -9.24
CA GLU A 233 -2.90 9.17 -10.21
C GLU A 233 -3.09 8.15 -11.36
N ASP A 234 -2.08 7.33 -11.65
CA ASP A 234 -2.19 6.24 -12.61
C ASP A 234 -3.18 5.13 -12.18
N LEU A 235 -3.57 5.09 -10.90
CA LEU A 235 -4.65 4.22 -10.43
C LEU A 235 -6.04 4.66 -10.91
N LEU A 236 -6.19 5.90 -11.39
CA LEU A 236 -7.48 6.51 -11.72
C LEU A 236 -7.92 6.29 -13.17
N GLN A 237 -7.31 5.34 -13.87
CA GLN A 237 -7.58 5.12 -15.29
C GLN A 237 -8.96 4.52 -15.55
N THR A 238 -9.53 4.90 -16.70
CA THR A 238 -10.72 4.27 -17.29
C THR A 238 -10.41 3.82 -18.71
N ARG A 239 -10.97 2.69 -19.14
CA ARG A 239 -10.85 2.16 -20.52
C ARG A 239 -12.22 1.78 -21.04
N GLY A 240 -12.62 2.35 -22.18
CA GLY A 240 -13.93 2.10 -22.75
C GLY A 240 -15.11 2.48 -21.85
N GLY A 241 -14.95 3.49 -20.99
CA GLY A 241 -15.96 3.93 -20.02
C GLY A 241 -16.00 3.09 -18.74
N LYS A 242 -15.25 1.97 -18.65
CA LYS A 242 -15.11 1.15 -17.45
C LYS A 242 -13.93 1.62 -16.61
N GLY A 243 -14.05 1.60 -15.28
CA GLY A 243 -12.92 1.81 -14.36
C GLY A 243 -11.91 0.68 -14.48
N VAL A 244 -10.62 0.99 -14.49
CA VAL A 244 -9.57 -0.03 -14.52
C VAL A 244 -9.51 -0.74 -13.15
N VAL A 245 -9.43 -2.05 -13.19
CA VAL A 245 -9.20 -2.91 -12.02
C VAL A 245 -7.70 -3.13 -11.86
N ASN A 246 -7.09 -2.41 -10.93
CA ASN A 246 -5.68 -2.57 -10.60
C ASN A 246 -5.55 -3.74 -9.62
N VAL A 247 -4.94 -4.85 -10.03
CA VAL A 247 -4.74 -6.05 -9.19
C VAL A 247 -3.30 -6.09 -8.72
N LEU A 248 -3.09 -5.75 -7.46
CA LEU A 248 -1.79 -5.83 -6.81
C LEU A 248 -1.53 -7.28 -6.36
N ARG A 249 -0.63 -7.94 -7.05
CA ARG A 249 -0.21 -9.31 -6.80
C ARG A 249 0.86 -9.34 -5.72
N VAL A 250 0.53 -9.91 -4.58
CA VAL A 250 1.38 -9.94 -3.38
C VAL A 250 1.37 -11.32 -2.71
N ALA A 251 1.12 -12.37 -3.48
CA ALA A 251 1.05 -13.74 -2.96
C ALA A 251 2.38 -14.22 -2.38
N ASP A 252 3.49 -13.78 -2.94
CA ASP A 252 4.85 -14.14 -2.51
C ASP A 252 5.33 -13.39 -1.25
N ILE A 253 4.62 -12.34 -0.83
CA ILE A 253 4.97 -11.56 0.38
C ILE A 253 4.08 -11.83 1.59
N GLN A 254 3.26 -12.88 1.58
CA GLN A 254 2.39 -13.27 2.71
C GLN A 254 3.15 -13.41 4.03
N ASN A 255 4.41 -13.85 3.98
CA ASN A 255 5.29 -14.01 5.14
C ASN A 255 6.10 -12.74 5.44
N GLN A 256 5.78 -11.61 4.82
CA GLN A 256 6.49 -10.33 4.94
C GLN A 256 5.53 -9.20 5.36
N PRO A 257 4.85 -9.33 6.51
CA PRO A 257 3.78 -8.40 6.90
C PRO A 257 4.29 -6.97 7.11
N GLN A 258 5.55 -6.80 7.49
CA GLN A 258 6.16 -5.46 7.62
C GLN A 258 6.29 -4.77 6.27
N LEU A 259 6.75 -5.47 5.22
CA LEU A 259 6.83 -4.91 3.87
C LEU A 259 5.44 -4.52 3.36
N PHE A 260 4.46 -5.40 3.52
CA PHE A 260 3.09 -5.12 3.11
C PHE A 260 2.49 -3.91 3.85
N SER A 261 2.65 -3.87 5.18
CA SER A 261 2.20 -2.74 6.00
C SER A 261 2.89 -1.43 5.62
N THR A 262 4.18 -1.49 5.29
CA THR A 262 4.99 -0.37 4.82
C THR A 262 4.44 0.21 3.52
N PHE A 263 4.26 -0.65 2.53
CA PHE A 263 3.67 -0.28 1.25
C PHE A 263 2.28 0.37 1.44
N MET A 264 1.42 -0.23 2.25
CA MET A 264 0.08 0.29 2.51
C MET A 264 0.08 1.69 3.08
N LEU A 265 0.97 1.95 4.04
CA LEU A 265 1.08 3.29 4.63
C LEU A 265 1.61 4.32 3.65
N SER A 266 2.61 3.94 2.84
CA SER A 266 3.10 4.80 1.77
C SER A 266 2.00 5.13 0.79
N LEU A 267 1.28 4.13 0.30
CA LEU A 267 0.18 4.29 -0.62
C LEU A 267 -0.91 5.21 -0.06
N PHE A 268 -1.33 5.00 1.18
CA PHE A 268 -2.34 5.85 1.82
C PHE A 268 -1.85 7.28 2.00
N ALA A 269 -0.59 7.47 2.42
CA ALA A 269 -0.02 8.79 2.58
C ALA A 269 0.06 9.53 1.24
N GLU A 270 0.50 8.85 0.18
CA GLU A 270 0.61 9.41 -1.17
C GLU A 270 -0.77 9.79 -1.73
N ILE A 271 -1.75 8.91 -1.63
CA ILE A 271 -3.14 9.22 -2.02
C ILE A 271 -3.67 10.44 -1.25
N TYR A 272 -3.43 10.50 0.06
CA TYR A 272 -3.89 11.60 0.88
C TYR A 272 -3.24 12.94 0.53
N MET A 273 -1.96 12.93 0.18
CA MET A 273 -1.20 14.13 -0.22
C MET A 273 -1.57 14.60 -1.62
N THR A 274 -1.75 13.67 -2.57
CA THR A 274 -1.91 13.96 -4.00
C THR A 274 -3.37 14.24 -4.39
N PHE A 275 -4.32 13.45 -3.86
CA PHE A 275 -5.71 13.63 -4.26
C PHE A 275 -6.32 14.90 -3.65
N PRO A 276 -7.07 15.69 -4.44
CA PRO A 276 -7.81 16.85 -3.92
C PRO A 276 -8.94 16.42 -2.98
N GLU A 277 -9.44 17.36 -2.18
CA GLU A 277 -10.66 17.16 -1.41
C GLU A 277 -11.86 17.09 -2.37
N GLU A 278 -12.63 15.98 -2.30
CA GLU A 278 -13.76 15.74 -3.20
C GLU A 278 -15.10 16.23 -2.65
N GLY A 279 -15.17 16.50 -1.35
CA GLY A 279 -16.44 16.86 -0.73
C GLY A 279 -17.50 15.75 -0.83
N ASP A 280 -18.78 16.13 -1.00
CA ASP A 280 -19.89 15.18 -1.20
C ASP A 280 -20.06 14.85 -2.71
N SER A 281 -19.10 14.13 -3.28
CA SER A 281 -19.21 13.62 -4.66
C SER A 281 -20.28 12.53 -4.75
N GLY A 282 -20.95 12.43 -5.92
CA GLY A 282 -21.99 11.42 -6.15
C GLY A 282 -21.47 9.98 -6.26
N LYS A 283 -20.15 9.80 -6.45
CA LYS A 283 -19.47 8.52 -6.54
C LYS A 283 -18.02 8.63 -6.06
N PRO A 284 -17.40 7.53 -5.60
CA PRO A 284 -16.00 7.54 -5.20
C PRO A 284 -15.06 7.75 -6.40
N LYS A 285 -13.88 8.28 -6.12
CA LYS A 285 -12.79 8.46 -7.09
C LYS A 285 -11.98 7.18 -7.28
N LEU A 286 -11.77 6.45 -6.19
CA LEU A 286 -11.05 5.18 -6.14
C LEU A 286 -11.61 4.31 -5.02
N VAL A 287 -11.62 2.99 -5.21
CA VAL A 287 -11.95 2.05 -4.14
C VAL A 287 -10.84 1.04 -3.96
N LEU A 288 -10.34 0.92 -2.73
CA LEU A 288 -9.29 -0.01 -2.34
C LEU A 288 -9.93 -1.24 -1.68
N PHE A 289 -9.52 -2.43 -2.10
CA PHE A 289 -9.91 -3.70 -1.50
C PHE A 289 -8.67 -4.40 -0.94
N ILE A 290 -8.71 -4.74 0.34
CA ILE A 290 -7.60 -5.31 1.08
C ILE A 290 -8.01 -6.70 1.51
N ASP A 291 -7.57 -7.71 0.76
CA ASP A 291 -7.82 -9.10 1.15
C ASP A 291 -6.91 -9.51 2.32
N GLU A 292 -7.35 -10.48 3.10
CA GLU A 292 -6.69 -10.97 4.32
C GLU A 292 -6.24 -9.84 5.25
N ALA A 293 -7.15 -8.90 5.56
CA ALA A 293 -6.87 -7.68 6.32
C ALA A 293 -6.20 -7.93 7.67
N HIS A 294 -6.34 -9.14 8.23
CA HIS A 294 -5.65 -9.54 9.46
C HIS A 294 -4.12 -9.44 9.36
N LEU A 295 -3.53 -9.58 8.14
CA LEU A 295 -2.09 -9.44 7.94
C LEU A 295 -1.60 -8.01 8.24
N ILE A 296 -2.44 -7.01 7.97
CA ILE A 296 -2.11 -5.62 8.32
C ILE A 296 -2.24 -5.40 9.82
N PHE A 297 -3.30 -5.94 10.43
CA PHE A 297 -3.67 -5.57 11.79
C PHE A 297 -2.97 -6.40 12.88
N ASN A 298 -2.71 -7.68 12.64
CA ASN A 298 -2.17 -8.58 13.67
C ASN A 298 -0.66 -8.41 13.90
N GLU A 299 0.09 -8.00 12.87
CA GLU A 299 1.55 -7.94 12.91
C GLU A 299 2.10 -6.51 13.00
N ALA A 300 1.23 -5.52 12.91
CA ALA A 300 1.63 -4.12 12.97
C ALA A 300 1.97 -3.65 14.40
N SER A 301 3.00 -2.79 14.52
CA SER A 301 3.25 -2.09 15.78
C SER A 301 2.07 -1.20 16.17
N LYS A 302 1.91 -0.89 17.46
CA LYS A 302 0.86 0.02 17.93
C LYS A 302 0.89 1.38 17.23
N ALA A 303 2.08 1.90 16.94
CA ALA A 303 2.26 3.16 16.23
C ALA A 303 1.75 3.07 14.79
N LEU A 304 2.00 1.94 14.13
CA LEU A 304 1.55 1.66 12.76
C LEU A 304 0.03 1.52 12.72
N LEU A 305 -0.57 0.75 13.65
CA LEU A 305 -2.02 0.62 13.77
C LEU A 305 -2.71 1.97 13.93
N SER A 306 -2.21 2.81 14.86
CA SER A 306 -2.76 4.16 15.09
C SER A 306 -2.69 5.03 13.82
N GLN A 307 -1.67 4.86 13.00
CA GLN A 307 -1.55 5.59 11.74
C GLN A 307 -2.53 5.08 10.69
N ILE A 308 -2.70 3.76 10.55
CA ILE A 308 -3.71 3.17 9.67
C ILE A 308 -5.12 3.63 10.08
N GLU A 309 -5.45 3.58 11.36
CA GLU A 309 -6.74 4.08 11.88
C GLU A 309 -6.98 5.55 11.52
N THR A 310 -5.94 6.38 11.63
CA THR A 310 -6.02 7.80 11.28
C THR A 310 -6.23 7.97 9.78
N MET A 311 -5.49 7.24 8.95
CA MET A 311 -5.59 7.33 7.49
C MET A 311 -6.96 6.85 6.99
N VAL A 312 -7.52 5.77 7.54
CA VAL A 312 -8.87 5.30 7.19
C VAL A 312 -9.91 6.41 7.44
N LYS A 313 -9.78 7.18 8.53
CA LYS A 313 -10.69 8.30 8.82
C LYS A 313 -10.55 9.47 7.83
N LEU A 314 -9.33 9.76 7.41
CA LEU A 314 -9.02 10.95 6.60
C LEU A 314 -9.23 10.74 5.10
N ILE A 315 -8.91 9.55 4.58
CA ILE A 315 -8.86 9.30 3.13
C ILE A 315 -10.24 9.39 2.45
N ARG A 316 -11.30 9.28 3.25
CA ARG A 316 -12.68 9.47 2.78
C ARG A 316 -12.89 10.86 2.15
N SER A 317 -12.29 11.91 2.72
CA SER A 317 -12.41 13.27 2.19
C SER A 317 -11.80 13.42 0.80
N LYS A 318 -10.93 12.48 0.42
CA LYS A 318 -10.32 12.38 -0.91
C LYS A 318 -11.15 11.57 -1.91
N GLY A 319 -12.38 11.21 -1.55
CA GLY A 319 -13.24 10.39 -2.39
C GLY A 319 -12.83 8.90 -2.46
N VAL A 320 -12.04 8.41 -1.51
CA VAL A 320 -11.52 7.04 -1.52
C VAL A 320 -12.26 6.15 -0.54
N GLY A 321 -12.79 5.02 -1.03
CA GLY A 321 -13.35 3.94 -0.21
C GLY A 321 -12.31 2.87 0.11
N ILE A 322 -12.35 2.28 1.30
CA ILE A 322 -11.50 1.14 1.70
C ILE A 322 -12.40 0.00 2.16
N TYR A 323 -12.16 -1.17 1.61
CA TYR A 323 -12.90 -2.40 1.94
C TYR A 323 -11.93 -3.45 2.45
N PHE A 324 -12.19 -3.93 3.66
CA PHE A 324 -11.41 -4.99 4.28
C PHE A 324 -12.09 -6.33 4.04
N ILE A 325 -11.33 -7.32 3.60
CA ILE A 325 -11.80 -8.69 3.42
C ILE A 325 -11.08 -9.57 4.44
N THR A 326 -11.82 -10.31 5.26
CA THR A 326 -11.25 -11.14 6.32
C THR A 326 -12.11 -12.33 6.66
N GLN A 327 -11.61 -13.22 7.53
CA GLN A 327 -12.34 -14.40 7.95
C GLN A 327 -13.37 -14.12 9.04
N ILE A 328 -13.04 -13.25 9.98
CA ILE A 328 -13.91 -12.81 11.07
C ILE A 328 -13.86 -11.29 11.26
N PRO A 329 -14.99 -10.64 11.57
CA PRO A 329 -14.99 -9.19 11.81
C PRO A 329 -14.01 -8.75 12.91
N GLY A 330 -13.75 -9.59 13.90
CA GLY A 330 -12.82 -9.32 15.01
C GLY A 330 -11.34 -9.20 14.63
N ASP A 331 -10.96 -9.58 13.40
CA ASP A 331 -9.60 -9.32 12.86
C ASP A 331 -9.35 -7.84 12.62
N VAL A 332 -10.41 -7.04 12.46
CA VAL A 332 -10.33 -5.60 12.24
C VAL A 332 -10.48 -4.88 13.59
N PRO A 333 -9.56 -3.98 13.95
CA PRO A 333 -9.67 -3.20 15.19
C PRO A 333 -11.00 -2.46 15.31
N GLU A 334 -11.57 -2.40 16.49
CA GLU A 334 -12.90 -1.81 16.75
C GLU A 334 -12.99 -0.35 16.29
N ASN A 335 -11.91 0.42 16.45
CA ASN A 335 -11.83 1.80 15.97
C ASN A 335 -11.93 1.93 14.45
N VAL A 336 -11.47 0.93 13.68
CA VAL A 336 -11.61 0.85 12.22
C VAL A 336 -13.00 0.31 11.89
N LEU A 337 -13.40 -0.81 12.52
CA LEU A 337 -14.68 -1.47 12.28
C LEU A 337 -15.89 -0.53 12.42
N SER A 338 -15.81 0.43 13.38
CA SER A 338 -16.83 1.45 13.60
C SER A 338 -16.95 2.48 12.47
N GLN A 339 -15.96 2.58 11.58
CA GLN A 339 -15.96 3.47 10.41
C GLN A 339 -16.53 2.81 9.15
N LEU A 340 -16.80 1.49 9.17
CA LEU A 340 -17.19 0.73 8.00
C LEU A 340 -18.71 0.78 7.81
N GLY A 341 -19.12 1.53 6.78
CA GLY A 341 -20.54 1.78 6.49
C GLY A 341 -21.25 0.63 5.78
N LEU A 342 -20.52 -0.19 5.00
CA LEU A 342 -21.03 -1.42 4.39
C LEU A 342 -20.49 -2.62 5.13
N LYS A 343 -21.35 -3.59 5.45
CA LYS A 343 -20.94 -4.88 5.99
C LYS A 343 -21.62 -6.01 5.23
N ILE A 344 -20.82 -6.89 4.66
CA ILE A 344 -21.24 -8.10 3.99
C ILE A 344 -20.68 -9.28 4.78
N GLN A 345 -21.53 -10.05 5.40
CA GLN A 345 -21.15 -11.16 6.27
C GLN A 345 -21.61 -12.49 5.68
N HIS A 346 -20.65 -13.24 5.17
CA HIS A 346 -20.85 -14.65 4.80
C HIS A 346 -20.87 -15.55 6.03
N ALA A 347 -21.16 -16.82 5.83
CA ALA A 347 -21.21 -17.79 6.91
C ALA A 347 -19.96 -17.78 7.79
N LEU A 348 -20.16 -17.86 9.09
CA LEU A 348 -19.15 -18.22 10.07
C LEU A 348 -19.33 -19.66 10.51
N ARG A 349 -18.25 -20.34 10.91
CA ARG A 349 -18.28 -21.72 11.37
C ARG A 349 -17.67 -21.79 12.77
N GLY A 350 -18.45 -22.20 13.75
CA GLY A 350 -18.02 -22.27 15.15
C GLY A 350 -17.74 -23.72 15.55
N PHE A 351 -16.45 -24.08 15.68
CA PHE A 351 -16.05 -25.44 16.14
C PHE A 351 -15.69 -25.43 17.63
N THR A 352 -15.28 -24.32 18.18
CA THR A 352 -14.83 -24.15 19.57
C THR A 352 -15.72 -23.20 20.37
N ALA A 353 -15.57 -23.19 21.68
CA ALA A 353 -16.25 -22.22 22.54
C ALA A 353 -15.78 -20.78 22.27
N LYS A 354 -14.54 -20.61 21.81
CA LYS A 354 -14.00 -19.30 21.40
C LYS A 354 -14.70 -18.82 20.14
N ASP A 355 -14.83 -19.68 19.12
CA ASP A 355 -15.49 -19.33 17.86
C ASP A 355 -16.94 -18.92 18.08
N ARG A 356 -17.68 -19.61 18.97
CA ARG A 356 -19.06 -19.22 19.31
C ARG A 356 -19.15 -17.82 19.89
N LYS A 357 -18.23 -17.45 20.80
CA LYS A 357 -18.19 -16.09 21.34
C LYS A 357 -17.86 -15.04 20.28
N GLU A 358 -17.01 -15.38 19.33
CA GLU A 358 -16.69 -14.49 18.21
C GLU A 358 -17.87 -14.33 17.25
N ILE A 359 -18.65 -15.39 17.02
CA ILE A 359 -19.89 -15.34 16.26
C ILE A 359 -20.93 -14.46 16.97
N ASP A 360 -21.13 -14.61 18.27
CA ASP A 360 -22.04 -13.78 19.04
C ASP A 360 -21.67 -12.29 18.92
N LYS A 361 -20.38 -11.96 19.11
CA LYS A 361 -19.88 -10.59 18.90
C LYS A 361 -20.05 -10.09 17.46
N ALA A 362 -19.88 -10.95 16.46
CA ALA A 362 -20.08 -10.56 15.08
C ALA A 362 -21.54 -10.14 14.84
N VAL A 363 -22.49 -10.88 15.40
CA VAL A 363 -23.93 -10.58 15.27
C VAL A 363 -24.29 -9.23 15.93
N GLU A 364 -23.68 -8.89 17.07
CA GLU A 364 -23.89 -7.60 17.76
C GLU A 364 -23.52 -6.39 16.91
N ASN A 365 -22.68 -6.55 15.87
CA ASN A 365 -22.27 -5.49 14.96
C ASN A 365 -23.31 -5.16 13.88
N TYR A 366 -24.44 -5.87 13.82
CA TYR A 366 -25.48 -5.68 12.81
C TYR A 366 -26.75 -5.06 13.41
N PRO A 367 -27.57 -4.36 12.60
CA PRO A 367 -28.87 -3.89 13.02
C PRO A 367 -29.75 -5.04 13.51
N ILE A 368 -30.52 -4.78 14.57
CA ILE A 368 -31.51 -5.73 15.08
C ILE A 368 -32.59 -5.92 14.00
N THR A 369 -32.98 -7.15 13.80
CA THR A 369 -34.01 -7.53 12.81
C THR A 369 -35.07 -8.40 13.47
N GLU A 370 -36.33 -8.26 13.02
CA GLU A 370 -37.42 -9.16 13.41
C GLU A 370 -37.62 -10.32 12.43
N TYR A 371 -36.91 -10.30 11.27
CA TYR A 371 -37.07 -11.26 10.19
C TYR A 371 -36.14 -12.50 10.32
N TYR A 372 -35.08 -12.40 11.10
CA TYR A 372 -34.08 -13.46 11.19
C TYR A 372 -33.61 -13.69 12.61
N ASP A 373 -33.43 -14.95 12.99
CA ASP A 373 -32.51 -15.32 14.07
C ASP A 373 -31.08 -15.25 13.52
N ALA A 374 -30.49 -14.05 13.61
CA ALA A 374 -29.20 -13.77 12.99
C ALA A 374 -28.07 -14.66 13.56
N ALA A 375 -28.11 -15.00 14.86
CA ALA A 375 -27.09 -15.82 15.50
C ALA A 375 -27.09 -17.27 15.00
N ASN A 376 -28.27 -17.80 14.72
CA ASN A 376 -28.42 -19.13 14.14
C ASN A 376 -28.14 -19.10 12.62
N LEU A 377 -28.74 -18.15 11.91
CA LEU A 377 -28.66 -18.11 10.46
C LEU A 377 -27.24 -17.84 9.94
N ILE A 378 -26.42 -17.00 10.62
CA ILE A 378 -25.03 -16.72 10.21
C ILE A 378 -24.17 -17.99 10.12
N GLN A 379 -24.47 -19.01 10.92
CA GLN A 379 -23.75 -20.28 10.90
C GLN A 379 -24.24 -21.22 9.78
N ASN A 380 -25.44 -20.98 9.25
CA ASN A 380 -26.15 -21.82 8.29
C ASN A 380 -26.29 -21.18 6.89
N LEU A 381 -25.77 -19.98 6.67
CA LEU A 381 -25.77 -19.35 5.36
C LEU A 381 -25.12 -20.26 4.30
N GLY A 382 -25.73 -20.33 3.13
CA GLY A 382 -25.26 -21.10 1.99
C GLY A 382 -24.08 -20.40 1.27
N ILE A 383 -23.45 -21.14 0.34
CA ILE A 383 -22.39 -20.56 -0.52
C ILE A 383 -23.02 -19.49 -1.44
N GLY A 384 -22.46 -18.27 -1.40
CA GLY A 384 -23.00 -17.15 -2.15
C GLY A 384 -24.26 -16.55 -1.51
N GLU A 385 -24.45 -16.77 -0.23
CA GLU A 385 -25.40 -16.06 0.63
C GLU A 385 -24.64 -15.23 1.66
N ALA A 386 -25.19 -14.10 2.04
CA ALA A 386 -24.61 -13.25 3.07
C ALA A 386 -25.68 -12.40 3.78
N PHE A 387 -25.37 -11.97 4.99
CA PHE A 387 -26.02 -10.81 5.58
C PHE A 387 -25.43 -9.56 4.99
N VAL A 388 -26.28 -8.60 4.62
CA VAL A 388 -25.87 -7.28 4.10
C VAL A 388 -26.53 -6.20 4.91
N THR A 389 -25.78 -5.19 5.29
CA THR A 389 -26.24 -3.88 5.74
C THR A 389 -25.34 -2.83 5.13
N ALA A 390 -25.94 -1.76 4.62
CA ALA A 390 -25.25 -0.67 3.94
C ALA A 390 -25.67 0.68 4.57
N LEU A 391 -25.19 1.77 4.01
CA LEU A 391 -25.72 3.10 4.28
C LEU A 391 -26.62 3.53 3.14
N ASP A 392 -27.80 4.05 3.46
CA ASP A 392 -28.63 4.72 2.48
C ASP A 392 -28.01 6.04 1.99
N GLU A 393 -28.60 6.71 1.02
CA GLU A 393 -28.10 8.00 0.49
C GLU A 393 -27.96 9.12 1.52
N LYS A 394 -28.63 8.99 2.68
CA LYS A 394 -28.53 9.92 3.81
C LYS A 394 -27.45 9.53 4.81
N GLY A 395 -26.80 8.37 4.59
CA GLY A 395 -25.79 7.82 5.49
C GLY A 395 -26.39 7.13 6.73
N ILE A 396 -27.64 6.69 6.66
CA ILE A 396 -28.31 5.95 7.73
C ILE A 396 -28.17 4.46 7.44
N PRO A 397 -27.81 3.61 8.41
CA PRO A 397 -27.75 2.16 8.22
C PRO A 397 -29.07 1.58 7.71
N THR A 398 -28.98 0.73 6.69
CA THR A 398 -30.13 -0.03 6.18
C THR A 398 -30.45 -1.21 7.11
N PRO A 399 -31.68 -1.73 7.10
CA PRO A 399 -32.01 -2.97 7.81
C PRO A 399 -31.07 -4.13 7.38
N LEU A 400 -30.79 -5.05 8.30
CA LEU A 400 -30.06 -6.27 7.98
C LEU A 400 -30.89 -7.14 7.03
N VAL A 401 -30.28 -7.60 5.92
CA VAL A 401 -30.97 -8.45 4.96
C VAL A 401 -30.15 -9.71 4.65
N HIS A 402 -30.78 -10.88 4.77
CA HIS A 402 -30.26 -12.12 4.20
C HIS A 402 -30.34 -12.01 2.68
N THR A 403 -29.20 -12.13 2.01
CA THR A 403 -29.05 -11.83 0.59
C THR A 403 -28.58 -13.05 -0.18
N TYR A 404 -29.28 -13.38 -1.26
CA TYR A 404 -28.82 -14.29 -2.29
C TYR A 404 -28.00 -13.50 -3.29
N LEU A 405 -26.66 -13.61 -3.19
CA LEU A 405 -25.73 -12.80 -3.97
C LEU A 405 -25.68 -13.24 -5.44
N ILE A 406 -25.40 -12.33 -6.34
CA ILE A 406 -25.14 -12.64 -7.76
C ILE A 406 -23.75 -13.23 -7.95
N SER A 407 -23.50 -13.82 -9.11
CA SER A 407 -22.20 -14.35 -9.50
C SER A 407 -21.41 -13.33 -10.32
N PRO A 408 -20.07 -13.39 -10.33
CA PRO A 408 -19.24 -12.60 -11.23
C PRO A 408 -19.58 -12.80 -12.71
N GLU A 409 -19.41 -11.75 -13.50
CA GLU A 409 -19.55 -11.77 -14.96
C GLU A 409 -18.25 -12.17 -15.65
N SER A 410 -17.11 -11.96 -14.99
CA SER A 410 -15.78 -12.38 -15.47
C SER A 410 -15.43 -13.79 -14.99
N ARG A 411 -14.31 -14.31 -15.50
CA ARG A 411 -13.83 -15.66 -15.17
C ARG A 411 -13.51 -15.78 -13.67
N MET A 412 -14.08 -16.82 -13.04
CA MET A 412 -13.90 -17.08 -11.61
C MET A 412 -12.63 -17.89 -11.28
N ASP A 413 -11.82 -18.23 -12.26
CA ASP A 413 -10.53 -18.90 -12.15
C ASP A 413 -9.40 -17.92 -12.45
N VAL A 414 -8.16 -18.32 -12.18
CA VAL A 414 -6.97 -17.50 -12.40
C VAL A 414 -6.56 -17.45 -13.88
N LEU A 415 -5.77 -16.47 -14.25
CA LEU A 415 -5.10 -16.41 -15.54
C LEU A 415 -4.00 -17.48 -15.62
N THR A 416 -3.78 -18.02 -16.81
CA THR A 416 -2.59 -18.83 -17.12
C THR A 416 -1.34 -17.94 -17.17
N SER A 417 -0.16 -18.55 -17.11
CA SER A 417 1.11 -17.79 -17.22
C SER A 417 1.23 -17.04 -18.54
N GLU A 418 0.70 -17.59 -19.63
CA GLU A 418 0.69 -16.97 -20.96
C GLU A 418 -0.24 -15.75 -21.00
N GLU A 419 -1.47 -15.89 -20.46
CA GLU A 419 -2.41 -14.77 -20.35
C GLU A 419 -1.88 -13.63 -19.46
N ILE A 420 -1.15 -13.96 -18.39
CA ILE A 420 -0.46 -12.97 -17.55
C ILE A 420 0.61 -12.24 -18.38
N ASP A 421 1.43 -12.98 -19.13
CA ASP A 421 2.48 -12.38 -19.96
C ASP A 421 1.89 -11.47 -21.04
N ASP A 422 0.81 -11.87 -21.69
CA ASP A 422 0.12 -11.06 -22.70
C ASP A 422 -0.45 -9.78 -22.08
N LEU A 423 -1.10 -9.88 -20.92
CA LEU A 423 -1.67 -8.73 -20.23
C LEU A 423 -0.58 -7.73 -19.80
N VAL A 424 0.52 -8.22 -19.21
CA VAL A 424 1.64 -7.39 -18.77
C VAL A 424 2.36 -6.74 -19.96
N ASN A 425 2.61 -7.48 -21.04
CA ASN A 425 3.30 -6.96 -22.23
C ASN A 425 2.45 -5.93 -23.00
N SER A 426 1.12 -6.04 -22.95
CA SER A 426 0.21 -5.09 -23.59
C SER A 426 0.05 -3.79 -22.81
N SER A 427 0.36 -3.77 -21.52
CA SER A 427 0.17 -2.62 -20.65
C SER A 427 1.05 -1.43 -21.02
N ASP A 428 0.43 -0.26 -21.17
CA ASP A 428 1.14 1.01 -21.37
C ASP A 428 1.79 1.52 -20.08
N LEU A 429 1.20 1.20 -18.92
CA LEU A 429 1.80 1.52 -17.63
C LEU A 429 3.08 0.71 -17.39
N VAL A 430 3.09 -0.58 -17.71
CA VAL A 430 4.31 -1.38 -17.64
C VAL A 430 5.41 -0.77 -18.51
N LYS A 431 5.09 -0.31 -19.73
CA LYS A 431 6.06 0.37 -20.59
C LYS A 431 6.56 1.69 -19.99
N LYS A 432 5.65 2.49 -19.38
CA LYS A 432 5.98 3.76 -18.71
C LYS A 432 7.01 3.55 -17.58
N TYR A 433 6.85 2.50 -16.78
CA TYR A 433 7.66 2.23 -15.59
C TYR A 433 8.73 1.14 -15.77
N LYS A 434 8.89 0.60 -16.98
CA LYS A 434 9.83 -0.50 -17.25
C LYS A 434 11.29 -0.09 -17.15
N ASN A 435 11.62 1.13 -17.60
CA ASN A 435 12.99 1.60 -17.62
C ASN A 435 13.34 2.16 -16.26
N GLU A 436 14.25 1.49 -15.57
CA GLU A 436 14.92 2.07 -14.41
C GLU A 436 15.63 3.35 -14.87
N VAL A 437 15.37 4.43 -14.19
CA VAL A 437 16.08 5.69 -14.43
C VAL A 437 17.29 5.66 -13.53
N ASP A 438 18.44 5.38 -14.14
CA ASP A 438 19.74 5.42 -13.43
C ASP A 438 20.14 6.89 -13.26
N LYS A 439 19.60 7.53 -12.24
CA LYS A 439 20.07 8.85 -11.78
C LYS A 439 21.18 8.66 -10.78
N GLU A 440 22.20 9.53 -10.86
CA GLU A 440 23.27 9.53 -9.88
C GLU A 440 22.70 9.70 -8.46
N SER A 441 22.78 8.64 -7.68
CA SER A 441 22.25 8.55 -6.33
C SER A 441 23.26 8.98 -5.26
N ALA A 442 22.83 9.06 -4.02
CA ALA A 442 23.71 9.35 -2.90
C ALA A 442 24.88 8.36 -2.80
N TYR A 443 24.64 7.10 -3.16
CA TYR A 443 25.66 6.06 -3.13
C TYR A 443 26.82 6.38 -4.11
N GLU A 444 26.52 6.64 -5.38
CA GLU A 444 27.52 6.93 -6.41
C GLU A 444 28.23 8.26 -6.12
N ILE A 445 27.49 9.31 -5.72
CA ILE A 445 28.07 10.61 -5.38
C ILE A 445 29.08 10.46 -4.24
N LEU A 446 28.72 9.76 -3.17
CA LEU A 446 29.60 9.56 -2.02
C LEU A 446 30.74 8.61 -2.32
N ALA A 447 30.54 7.57 -3.11
CA ALA A 447 31.59 6.65 -3.55
C ALA A 447 32.67 7.44 -4.33
N LYS A 448 32.28 8.23 -5.31
CA LYS A 448 33.21 9.09 -6.09
C LYS A 448 33.97 10.07 -5.19
N ARG A 449 33.30 10.72 -4.24
CA ARG A 449 33.96 11.63 -3.27
C ARG A 449 34.98 10.91 -2.40
N MET A 450 34.67 9.70 -1.94
CA MET A 450 35.58 8.90 -1.12
C MET A 450 36.78 8.41 -1.92
N GLU A 451 36.60 8.00 -3.17
CA GLU A 451 37.70 7.60 -4.07
C GLU A 451 38.65 8.78 -4.34
N GLN A 452 38.12 9.95 -4.70
CA GLN A 452 38.90 11.16 -4.92
C GLN A 452 39.69 11.56 -3.67
N ALA A 453 39.07 11.49 -2.49
CA ALA A 453 39.76 11.77 -1.23
C ALA A 453 40.89 10.77 -0.96
N ALA A 454 40.68 9.47 -1.24
CA ALA A 454 41.68 8.44 -1.08
C ALA A 454 42.85 8.55 -2.08
N GLU A 455 42.57 9.01 -3.31
CA GLU A 455 43.63 9.29 -4.30
C GLU A 455 44.51 10.47 -3.85
N VAL A 456 43.87 11.55 -3.43
CA VAL A 456 44.61 12.73 -2.89
C VAL A 456 45.46 12.34 -1.66
N GLU A 457 44.94 11.52 -0.74
CA GLU A 457 45.72 11.02 0.39
C GLU A 457 46.89 10.16 -0.05
N LYS A 458 46.73 9.32 -1.07
CA LYS A 458 47.82 8.49 -1.64
C LYS A 458 48.90 9.36 -2.30
N GLU A 459 48.50 10.37 -3.07
CA GLU A 459 49.42 11.32 -3.69
C GLU A 459 50.25 12.07 -2.63
N VAL A 460 49.56 12.60 -1.60
CA VAL A 460 50.20 13.29 -0.48
C VAL A 460 51.11 12.34 0.33
N ALA A 461 50.73 11.08 0.48
CA ALA A 461 51.55 10.09 1.13
C ALA A 461 52.79 9.71 0.30
N GLN A 462 52.66 9.61 -1.03
CA GLN A 462 53.76 9.37 -1.95
C GLN A 462 54.72 10.58 -1.99
N GLU A 463 54.25 11.79 -2.06
CA GLU A 463 55.07 12.99 -1.97
C GLU A 463 55.85 13.06 -0.63
N LYS A 464 55.20 12.68 0.50
CA LYS A 464 55.85 12.59 1.81
C LYS A 464 56.84 11.45 1.88
N SER A 465 56.68 10.35 1.16
CA SER A 465 57.61 9.22 1.12
C SER A 465 58.81 9.50 0.23
N THR A 466 58.64 10.18 -0.89
CA THR A 466 59.72 10.65 -1.77
C THR A 466 60.54 11.77 -1.13
N ALA A 467 59.95 12.57 -0.25
CA ALA A 467 60.68 13.61 0.53
C ALA A 467 61.53 13.03 1.70
N ARG A 468 61.51 11.70 1.96
CA ARG A 468 62.24 11.01 3.03
C ARG A 468 63.46 10.26 2.54
N GLN A 469 64.14 10.65 1.46
CA GLN A 469 65.51 10.18 1.18
C GLN A 469 66.53 10.99 1.99
N PRO A 470 67.63 10.37 2.49
CA PRO A 470 68.54 10.98 3.48
C PRO A 470 69.24 12.17 2.89
N LYS A 471 69.33 13.22 3.68
CA LYS A 471 70.00 14.50 3.37
C LYS A 471 71.45 14.31 3.09
N GLU A 472 71.85 14.66 1.90
CA GLU A 472 73.11 15.33 1.67
C GLU A 472 72.83 16.85 1.68
N GLU A 473 73.61 17.60 2.43
CA GLU A 473 73.75 19.06 2.66
C GLU A 473 72.64 20.03 2.30
N PRO A 474 72.43 21.09 3.10
CA PRO A 474 71.32 22.02 2.92
C PRO A 474 71.49 22.89 1.68
N GLY A 475 70.95 22.47 0.59
CA GLY A 475 70.88 23.20 -0.66
C GLY A 475 69.83 24.30 -0.64
N MET A 476 70.02 25.26 -1.57
CA MET A 476 69.25 26.47 -1.80
C MET A 476 67.70 26.37 -1.63
N PHE A 477 67.15 25.18 -1.59
CA PHE A 477 65.74 24.90 -1.45
C PHE A 477 65.15 25.19 -0.04
N GLU A 478 65.99 25.02 0.99
CA GLU A 478 65.56 25.29 2.38
C GLU A 478 65.53 26.81 2.67
N GLN A 479 66.29 27.60 1.94
CA GLN A 479 66.22 29.07 2.01
C GLN A 479 64.97 29.62 1.29
N VAL A 480 64.52 29.00 0.22
CA VAL A 480 63.31 29.40 -0.53
C VAL A 480 62.05 29.06 0.27
N MET A 481 61.97 27.92 0.95
CA MET A 481 60.85 27.57 1.77
C MET A 481 60.71 28.40 3.07
N LYS A 482 61.81 28.97 3.57
CA LYS A 482 61.78 29.90 4.69
C LYS A 482 61.51 31.35 4.28
N SER A 483 61.46 31.61 2.97
CA SER A 483 61.12 32.93 2.43
C SER A 483 59.61 33.22 2.54
N ARG A 484 59.27 34.52 2.51
CA ARG A 484 57.89 34.98 2.55
C ARG A 484 57.06 34.45 1.36
N ALA A 485 57.70 34.16 0.22
CA ALA A 485 57.10 33.62 -1.01
C ALA A 485 56.77 32.09 -0.86
N GLY A 486 57.67 31.30 -0.23
CA GLY A 486 57.39 29.86 0.02
C GLY A 486 56.24 29.62 1.01
N ARG A 487 56.12 30.46 2.05
CA ARG A 487 54.98 30.41 2.99
C ARG A 487 53.64 30.78 2.33
N THR A 488 53.68 31.68 1.35
CA THR A 488 52.45 32.04 0.57
C THR A 488 52.04 30.93 -0.37
N PHE A 489 53.00 30.19 -0.95
CA PHE A 489 52.75 29.08 -1.84
C PHE A 489 52.11 27.86 -1.09
N THR A 490 52.68 27.52 0.09
CA THR A 490 52.09 26.43 0.92
C THR A 490 50.73 26.80 1.51
N THR A 491 50.51 28.07 1.86
CA THR A 491 49.19 28.54 2.31
C THR A 491 48.18 28.64 1.16
N THR A 492 48.62 28.91 -0.06
CA THR A 492 47.75 28.93 -1.25
C THR A 492 47.37 27.50 -1.69
N LEU A 493 48.33 26.55 -1.68
CA LEU A 493 48.03 25.14 -1.96
C LEU A 493 47.10 24.53 -0.91
N ALA A 494 47.33 24.81 0.39
CA ALA A 494 46.43 24.38 1.45
C ALA A 494 45.04 25.04 1.38
N ARG A 495 44.97 26.32 0.91
CA ARG A 495 43.71 26.99 0.68
C ARG A 495 43.02 26.58 -0.61
N GLU A 496 43.76 26.25 -1.65
CA GLU A 496 43.20 25.74 -2.91
C GLU A 496 42.76 24.26 -2.78
N GLY A 497 43.54 23.43 -2.08
CA GLY A 497 43.11 22.09 -1.71
C GLY A 497 41.88 22.07 -0.80
N ALA A 498 41.81 22.99 0.18
CA ALA A 498 40.63 23.18 1.02
C ALA A 498 39.45 23.78 0.27
N LYS A 499 39.69 24.64 -0.74
CA LYS A 499 38.65 25.18 -1.63
C LYS A 499 38.19 24.15 -2.66
N PHE A 500 39.04 23.23 -3.10
CA PHE A 500 38.66 22.12 -3.98
C PHE A 500 37.80 21.11 -3.24
N VAL A 501 38.08 20.91 -1.96
CA VAL A 501 37.25 20.08 -1.08
C VAL A 501 36.00 20.81 -0.53
N LEU A 502 36.06 22.16 -0.39
CA LEU A 502 34.96 23.02 0.08
C LEU A 502 34.25 23.79 -1.02
N GLY A 503 34.75 23.82 -2.22
CA GLY A 503 34.27 24.65 -3.35
C GLY A 503 33.52 23.85 -4.41
N MET A 504 33.17 22.60 -4.14
CA MET A 504 32.14 21.84 -4.84
C MET A 504 30.80 21.91 -4.06
N PHE A 505 30.51 23.08 -3.53
CA PHE A 505 29.24 23.41 -2.92
C PHE A 505 28.63 24.61 -3.61
#